data_84a986257b544cfed571dab336fd3039
#
_entry.id   84a986257b544cfed571dab336fd3039
#
_cell.length_a   1.000
_cell.length_b   1.000
_cell.length_c   1.000
_cell.angle_alpha   90.00
_cell.angle_beta   90.00
_cell.angle_gamma   90.00
#
_symmetry.space_group_name_H-M   'P 1'
#
loop_
_entity.id
_entity.type
_entity.pdbx_description
1 polymer ?
#
loop_
_entity_poly.entity_id
_entity_poly.type
_entity_poly.pdbx_seq_one_letter_code
_entity_poly.pdbx_strand_id
1 'polypeptide(L)'
;NKVVEIPDFKFSSDKVGESKIWANHGTYNSETITIKAIDIEIPETPADPQPSNTDFKTKVLLTEFTTVGCSACPSMKRILHELESDASVADKIVFTEAHTGLVGGIADPCYLHNSSFEEFCMITGFPTVKLDLTSTFNNGNNLEIKSAVGQIHEAKESIAPGIAVNSVMKDGKV
;
A
#
# COMPACT_ATOMS: atom_id res chain seq x y z
N ASN A 1 32.66 -26.66 21.05
CA ASN A 1 31.33 -26.41 20.46
C ASN A 1 31.45 -26.43 18.96
N LYS A 2 30.79 -27.38 18.32
CA LYS A 2 30.72 -27.44 16.85
C LYS A 2 29.33 -26.91 16.45
N VAL A 3 29.31 -25.79 15.73
CA VAL A 3 28.11 -25.28 15.13
C VAL A 3 27.90 -26.06 13.83
N VAL A 4 26.73 -26.62 13.64
CA VAL A 4 26.30 -27.25 12.38
C VAL A 4 25.19 -26.37 11.80
N GLU A 5 25.46 -25.79 10.64
CA GLU A 5 24.46 -25.10 9.86
C GLU A 5 23.83 -26.08 8.90
N ILE A 6 22.49 -26.12 8.87
CA ILE A 6 21.72 -26.87 7.89
C ILE A 6 21.08 -25.83 6.96
N PRO A 7 21.71 -25.52 5.83
CA PRO A 7 21.14 -24.60 4.87
C PRO A 7 19.90 -25.24 4.21
N ASP A 8 18.92 -24.39 3.88
CA ASP A 8 17.75 -24.76 3.05
C ASP A 8 16.84 -25.86 3.62
N PHE A 9 16.66 -25.91 4.95
CA PHE A 9 15.63 -26.76 5.53
C PHE A 9 14.26 -26.32 5.04
N LYS A 10 13.57 -27.20 4.28
CA LYS A 10 12.23 -26.96 3.75
C LYS A 10 11.22 -27.83 4.50
N PHE A 11 10.19 -27.21 5.02
CA PHE A 11 9.04 -27.86 5.61
C PHE A 11 7.81 -27.64 4.73
N SER A 12 7.05 -28.70 4.47
CA SER A 12 5.75 -28.63 3.80
C SER A 12 4.73 -29.47 4.57
N SER A 13 3.48 -29.06 4.59
CA SER A 13 2.39 -29.80 5.17
C SER A 13 1.18 -29.75 4.22
N ASP A 14 0.56 -30.87 4.01
CA ASP A 14 -0.70 -31.07 3.30
C ASP A 14 -1.93 -31.01 4.21
N LYS A 15 -1.71 -30.74 5.50
CA LYS A 15 -2.76 -30.69 6.52
C LYS A 15 -2.80 -29.34 7.20
N VAL A 16 -4.00 -28.83 7.35
CA VAL A 16 -4.28 -27.67 8.21
C VAL A 16 -4.02 -28.03 9.66
N GLY A 17 -3.43 -27.10 10.40
CA GLY A 17 -3.15 -27.27 11.84
C GLY A 17 -1.78 -26.77 12.26
N GLU A 18 -1.39 -27.12 13.46
CA GLU A 18 -0.11 -26.72 14.03
C GLU A 18 0.90 -27.88 13.95
N SER A 19 2.08 -27.58 13.46
CA SER A 19 3.24 -28.48 13.46
C SER A 19 4.33 -27.90 14.32
N LYS A 20 4.94 -28.74 15.17
CA LYS A 20 6.07 -28.36 16.01
C LYS A 20 7.34 -28.99 15.49
N ILE A 21 8.37 -28.19 15.30
CA ILE A 21 9.66 -28.61 14.77
C ILE A 21 10.75 -28.25 15.79
N TRP A 22 11.61 -29.19 16.07
CA TRP A 22 12.79 -28.99 16.92
C TRP A 22 13.97 -29.85 16.40
N ALA A 23 15.17 -29.47 16.70
CA ALA A 23 16.36 -30.25 16.42
C ALA A 23 16.77 -31.04 17.67
N ASN A 24 17.25 -32.28 17.48
CA ASN A 24 17.77 -33.13 18.54
C ASN A 24 19.21 -33.53 18.21
N HIS A 25 20.09 -33.48 19.25
CA HIS A 25 21.43 -34.03 19.19
C HIS A 25 21.75 -34.72 20.51
N GLY A 26 21.64 -36.03 20.53
CA GLY A 26 21.83 -36.83 21.75
C GLY A 26 20.78 -36.52 22.82
N THR A 27 21.21 -36.01 23.96
CA THR A 27 20.33 -35.59 25.07
C THR A 27 19.86 -34.12 24.97
N TYR A 28 20.33 -33.37 23.99
CA TYR A 28 20.04 -31.95 23.82
C TYR A 28 18.95 -31.73 22.74
N ASN A 29 17.95 -30.92 23.10
CA ASN A 29 16.94 -30.45 22.17
C ASN A 29 17.10 -28.93 21.96
N SER A 30 16.83 -28.49 20.74
CA SER A 30 16.66 -27.05 20.48
C SER A 30 15.35 -26.52 21.05
N GLU A 31 15.17 -25.21 21.01
CA GLU A 31 13.86 -24.61 21.13
C GLU A 31 12.91 -25.13 20.03
N THR A 32 11.61 -25.16 20.35
CA THR A 32 10.58 -25.63 19.44
C THR A 32 10.04 -24.46 18.63
N ILE A 33 10.02 -24.59 17.31
CA ILE A 33 9.34 -23.67 16.40
C ILE A 33 7.95 -24.23 16.10
N THR A 34 6.92 -23.41 16.25
CA THR A 34 5.55 -23.76 15.88
C THR A 34 5.22 -23.13 14.53
N ILE A 35 4.85 -23.97 13.56
CA ILE A 35 4.38 -23.56 12.24
C ILE A 35 2.89 -23.85 12.16
N LYS A 36 2.11 -22.86 11.79
CA LYS A 36 0.66 -22.99 11.60
C LYS A 36 0.35 -23.01 10.11
N ALA A 37 -0.13 -24.16 9.63
CA ALA A 37 -0.72 -24.26 8.30
C ALA A 37 -2.20 -23.89 8.38
N ILE A 38 -2.62 -22.93 7.58
CA ILE A 38 -4.00 -22.47 7.48
C ILE A 38 -4.56 -22.82 6.10
N ASP A 39 -5.84 -23.10 6.05
CA ASP A 39 -6.56 -23.23 4.80
C ASP A 39 -6.88 -21.82 4.28
N ILE A 40 -6.38 -21.50 3.12
CA ILE A 40 -6.64 -20.23 2.44
C ILE A 40 -7.48 -20.56 1.21
N GLU A 41 -8.72 -20.10 1.20
CA GLU A 41 -9.52 -20.10 -0.01
C GLU A 41 -8.94 -19.05 -0.96
N ILE A 42 -8.32 -19.53 -2.04
CA ILE A 42 -7.79 -18.66 -3.09
C ILE A 42 -8.90 -18.43 -4.10
N PRO A 43 -9.35 -17.17 -4.30
CA PRO A 43 -10.36 -16.86 -5.30
C PRO A 43 -9.88 -17.29 -6.70
N GLU A 44 -10.80 -17.71 -7.54
CA GLU A 44 -10.47 -17.95 -8.94
C GLU A 44 -9.95 -16.65 -9.60
N THR A 45 -8.95 -16.81 -10.44
CA THR A 45 -8.46 -15.67 -11.24
C THR A 45 -9.62 -15.15 -12.10
N PRO A 46 -9.95 -13.85 -12.01
CA PRO A 46 -11.05 -13.31 -12.80
C PRO A 46 -10.73 -13.44 -14.29
N ALA A 47 -11.76 -13.74 -15.07
CA ALA A 47 -11.63 -13.64 -16.52
C ALA A 47 -11.34 -12.18 -16.92
N ASP A 48 -10.50 -11.99 -17.92
CA ASP A 48 -10.27 -10.66 -18.47
C ASP A 48 -11.59 -10.14 -19.07
N PRO A 49 -12.17 -9.05 -18.53
CA PRO A 49 -13.43 -8.50 -19.05
C PRO A 49 -13.26 -7.82 -20.41
N GLN A 50 -12.02 -7.56 -20.83
CA GLN A 50 -11.70 -6.84 -22.05
C GLN A 50 -10.48 -7.45 -22.78
N PRO A 51 -10.52 -8.74 -23.19
CA PRO A 51 -9.35 -9.46 -23.68
C PRO A 51 -8.75 -8.88 -24.98
N SER A 52 -9.51 -8.04 -25.68
CA SER A 52 -9.06 -7.38 -26.92
C SER A 52 -8.61 -5.94 -26.70
N ASN A 53 -8.73 -5.40 -25.48
CA ASN A 53 -8.34 -4.04 -25.17
C ASN A 53 -6.84 -3.96 -24.91
N THR A 54 -6.15 -3.17 -25.71
CA THR A 54 -4.72 -2.87 -25.54
C THR A 54 -4.48 -1.39 -25.20
N ASP A 55 -5.55 -0.60 -25.08
CA ASP A 55 -5.48 0.84 -24.82
C ASP A 55 -5.61 1.15 -23.31
N PHE A 56 -4.79 0.50 -22.50
CA PHE A 56 -4.69 0.82 -21.08
C PHE A 56 -3.88 2.09 -20.87
N LYS A 57 -4.32 2.92 -19.90
CA LYS A 57 -3.64 4.17 -19.56
C LYS A 57 -3.21 4.14 -18.11
N THR A 58 -1.95 4.47 -17.86
CA THR A 58 -1.42 4.63 -16.51
C THR A 58 -1.74 6.02 -15.98
N LYS A 59 -2.18 6.10 -14.74
CA LYS A 59 -2.36 7.36 -14.03
C LYS A 59 -1.34 7.47 -12.88
N VAL A 60 -1.08 8.69 -12.44
CA VAL A 60 -0.27 8.98 -11.26
C VAL A 60 -1.17 8.91 -10.03
N LEU A 61 -0.81 8.10 -9.06
CA LEU A 61 -1.48 8.07 -7.76
C LEU A 61 -1.05 9.29 -6.95
N LEU A 62 -1.98 10.19 -6.65
CA LEU A 62 -1.77 11.33 -5.78
C LEU A 62 -2.45 11.05 -4.45
N THR A 63 -1.66 10.88 -3.39
CA THR A 63 -2.16 10.62 -2.04
C THR A 63 -1.86 11.79 -1.11
N GLU A 64 -2.89 12.42 -0.57
CA GLU A 64 -2.76 13.39 0.52
C GLU A 64 -2.82 12.66 1.86
N PHE A 65 -1.77 12.80 2.67
CA PHE A 65 -1.80 12.43 4.08
C PHE A 65 -2.27 13.64 4.90
N THR A 66 -3.41 13.49 5.55
CA THR A 66 -4.15 14.59 6.17
C THR A 66 -4.80 14.17 7.50
N THR A 67 -5.41 15.11 8.19
CA THR A 67 -6.22 14.88 9.40
C THR A 67 -7.07 16.08 9.70
N VAL A 68 -8.20 15.89 10.36
CA VAL A 68 -9.08 16.99 10.81
C VAL A 68 -8.42 17.92 11.84
N GLY A 69 -7.42 17.44 12.57
CA GLY A 69 -6.65 18.25 13.53
C GLY A 69 -5.53 19.09 12.92
N CYS A 70 -5.33 19.06 11.61
CA CYS A 70 -4.24 19.73 10.92
C CYS A 70 -4.66 21.12 10.42
N SER A 71 -4.15 22.19 11.01
CA SER A 71 -4.49 23.57 10.63
C SER A 71 -4.00 23.99 9.24
N ALA A 72 -2.95 23.34 8.71
CA ALA A 72 -2.36 23.64 7.40
C ALA A 72 -2.99 22.82 6.26
N CYS A 73 -3.63 21.67 6.54
CA CYS A 73 -4.19 20.77 5.56
C CYS A 73 -5.27 21.40 4.65
N PRO A 74 -6.15 22.30 5.13
CA PRO A 74 -7.12 22.96 4.25
C PRO A 74 -6.49 23.77 3.11
N SER A 75 -5.26 24.28 3.30
CA SER A 75 -4.55 25.00 2.23
C SER A 75 -4.04 24.04 1.16
N MET A 76 -3.51 22.90 1.56
CA MET A 76 -3.09 21.86 0.62
C MET A 76 -4.30 21.30 -0.15
N LYS A 77 -5.38 21.00 0.55
CA LYS A 77 -6.62 20.48 -0.07
C LYS A 77 -7.14 21.38 -1.17
N ARG A 78 -7.09 22.69 -0.98
CA ARG A 78 -7.48 23.66 -2.03
C ARG A 78 -6.58 23.56 -3.27
N ILE A 79 -5.27 23.44 -3.09
CA ILE A 79 -4.32 23.24 -4.19
C ILE A 79 -4.65 21.95 -4.95
N LEU A 80 -4.96 20.88 -4.25
CA LEU A 80 -5.28 19.59 -4.86
C LEU A 80 -6.61 19.62 -5.62
N HIS A 81 -7.62 20.29 -5.11
CA HIS A 81 -8.88 20.51 -5.83
C HIS A 81 -8.70 21.37 -7.11
N GLU A 82 -7.79 22.32 -7.09
CA GLU A 82 -7.42 23.07 -8.31
C GLU A 82 -6.78 22.13 -9.34
N LEU A 83 -5.92 21.21 -8.92
CA LEU A 83 -5.31 20.20 -9.79
C LEU A 83 -6.34 19.21 -10.36
N GLU A 84 -7.28 18.74 -9.55
CA GLU A 84 -8.38 17.87 -10.01
C GLU A 84 -9.28 18.53 -11.04
N SER A 85 -9.39 19.86 -10.97
CA SER A 85 -10.18 20.68 -11.90
C SER A 85 -9.41 21.13 -13.14
N ASP A 86 -8.08 20.97 -13.17
CA ASP A 86 -7.21 21.37 -14.27
C ASP A 86 -7.25 20.31 -15.38
N ALA A 87 -7.85 20.63 -16.51
CA ALA A 87 -8.01 19.72 -17.66
C ALA A 87 -6.69 19.13 -18.19
N SER A 88 -5.53 19.75 -17.89
CA SER A 88 -4.22 19.23 -18.30
C SER A 88 -3.68 18.14 -17.38
N VAL A 89 -4.30 17.93 -16.21
CA VAL A 89 -3.85 17.01 -15.14
C VAL A 89 -4.94 16.03 -14.71
N ALA A 90 -6.19 16.45 -14.70
CA ALA A 90 -7.33 15.72 -14.14
C ALA A 90 -7.45 14.27 -14.64
N ASP A 91 -7.21 14.03 -15.92
CA ASP A 91 -7.27 12.71 -16.53
C ASP A 91 -5.99 11.86 -16.27
N LYS A 92 -4.92 12.48 -15.78
CA LYS A 92 -3.61 11.86 -15.51
C LYS A 92 -3.44 11.39 -14.07
N ILE A 93 -4.33 11.75 -13.16
CA ILE A 93 -4.23 11.44 -11.73
C ILE A 93 -5.36 10.54 -11.25
N VAL A 94 -5.06 9.81 -10.16
CA VAL A 94 -6.05 9.23 -9.24
C VAL A 94 -5.78 9.86 -7.88
N PHE A 95 -6.75 10.57 -7.34
CA PHE A 95 -6.64 11.23 -6.04
C PHE A 95 -7.14 10.32 -4.92
N THR A 96 -6.39 10.27 -3.83
CA THR A 96 -6.74 9.56 -2.60
C THR A 96 -6.34 10.37 -1.39
N GLU A 97 -7.07 10.21 -0.28
CA GLU A 97 -6.74 10.78 1.02
C GLU A 97 -6.47 9.66 2.02
N ALA A 98 -5.39 9.81 2.79
CA ALA A 98 -5.05 8.95 3.91
C ALA A 98 -5.14 9.75 5.20
N HIS A 99 -6.12 9.45 6.03
CA HIS A 99 -6.36 10.14 7.28
C HIS A 99 -5.55 9.51 8.41
N THR A 100 -4.87 10.36 9.20
CA THR A 100 -4.19 9.93 10.43
C THR A 100 -5.09 10.10 11.65
N GLY A 101 -4.75 9.41 12.75
CA GLY A 101 -5.61 9.29 13.93
C GLY A 101 -5.77 10.57 14.75
N LEU A 102 -4.80 10.86 15.62
CA LEU A 102 -4.90 11.95 16.60
C LEU A 102 -3.82 13.00 16.34
N VAL A 103 -4.22 14.21 15.98
CA VAL A 103 -3.34 15.38 15.85
C VAL A 103 -3.96 16.58 16.52
N GLY A 104 -3.17 17.34 17.27
CA GLY A 104 -3.65 18.52 18.00
C GLY A 104 -4.73 18.22 19.05
N GLY A 105 -4.80 16.99 19.56
CA GLY A 105 -5.83 16.56 20.51
C GLY A 105 -7.20 16.24 19.86
N ILE A 106 -7.30 16.27 18.54
CA ILE A 106 -8.54 16.00 17.80
C ILE A 106 -8.41 14.63 17.11
N ALA A 107 -9.34 13.71 17.41
CA ALA A 107 -9.43 12.41 16.75
C ALA A 107 -10.08 12.57 15.38
N ASP A 108 -9.48 11.95 14.37
CA ASP A 108 -10.02 11.93 13.02
C ASP A 108 -11.00 10.76 12.85
N PRO A 109 -12.29 11.01 12.52
CA PRO A 109 -13.28 9.94 12.35
C PRO A 109 -13.04 9.08 11.10
N CYS A 110 -12.23 9.55 10.15
CA CYS A 110 -11.89 8.83 8.94
C CYS A 110 -10.61 7.99 9.06
N TYR A 111 -9.99 7.98 10.24
CA TYR A 111 -8.76 7.20 10.47
C TYR A 111 -9.02 5.69 10.44
N LEU A 112 -8.35 5.00 9.55
CA LEU A 112 -8.49 3.55 9.36
C LEU A 112 -7.52 2.71 10.22
N HIS A 113 -6.88 3.29 11.24
CA HIS A 113 -5.93 2.62 12.12
C HIS A 113 -4.78 1.92 11.40
N ASN A 114 -4.24 2.56 10.37
CA ASN A 114 -3.17 2.01 9.54
C ASN A 114 -1.86 2.82 9.66
N SER A 115 -1.29 2.87 10.86
CA SER A 115 0.01 3.51 11.09
C SER A 115 1.15 2.89 10.27
N SER A 116 1.05 1.59 9.94
CA SER A 116 2.04 0.91 9.09
C SER A 116 2.12 1.52 7.68
N PHE A 117 1.02 2.06 7.15
CA PHE A 117 1.02 2.73 5.87
C PHE A 117 1.73 4.10 5.93
N GLU A 118 1.52 4.84 7.01
CA GLU A 118 2.22 6.10 7.26
C GLU A 118 3.74 5.87 7.41
N GLU A 119 4.14 4.85 8.17
CA GLU A 119 5.54 4.43 8.33
C GLU A 119 6.15 4.00 7.00
N PHE A 120 5.47 3.16 6.23
CA PHE A 120 5.90 2.74 4.90
C PHE A 120 6.12 3.93 3.97
N CYS A 121 5.21 4.91 4.00
CA CYS A 121 5.32 6.14 3.22
C CYS A 121 6.28 7.17 3.81
N MET A 122 6.91 6.90 4.96
CA MET A 122 7.83 7.81 5.67
C MET A 122 7.19 9.18 5.94
N ILE A 123 5.94 9.18 6.45
CA ILE A 123 5.22 10.42 6.76
C ILE A 123 5.71 10.97 8.09
N THR A 124 6.21 12.20 8.07
CA THR A 124 6.76 12.88 9.25
C THR A 124 5.94 14.09 9.70
N GLY A 125 4.90 14.45 8.96
CA GLY A 125 4.03 15.58 9.29
C GLY A 125 2.90 15.77 8.29
N PHE A 126 2.02 16.71 8.56
CA PHE A 126 0.81 16.98 7.78
C PHE A 126 0.67 18.48 7.44
N PRO A 127 0.17 18.82 6.24
CA PRO A 127 -0.14 17.91 5.13
C PRO A 127 1.13 17.34 4.49
N THR A 128 1.05 16.12 3.97
CA THR A 128 2.07 15.56 3.07
C THR A 128 1.36 14.99 1.85
N VAL A 129 1.83 15.34 0.66
CA VAL A 129 1.36 14.76 -0.61
C VAL A 129 2.44 13.83 -1.15
N LYS A 130 2.02 12.64 -1.56
CA LYS A 130 2.87 11.67 -2.27
C LYS A 130 2.35 11.45 -3.68
N LEU A 131 3.27 11.45 -4.65
CA LEU A 131 3.00 10.96 -6.00
C LEU A 131 3.61 9.57 -6.14
N ASP A 132 2.78 8.58 -6.49
CA ASP A 132 3.13 7.15 -6.56
C ASP A 132 3.83 6.64 -5.29
N LEU A 133 3.49 7.20 -4.13
CA LEU A 133 4.06 6.92 -2.82
C LEU A 133 5.57 7.19 -2.70
N THR A 134 6.21 7.77 -3.71
CA THR A 134 7.66 8.01 -3.77
C THR A 134 8.05 9.47 -3.65
N SER A 135 7.51 10.34 -4.52
CA SER A 135 7.80 11.78 -4.51
C SER A 135 7.00 12.49 -3.42
N THR A 136 7.63 13.37 -2.65
CA THR A 136 7.04 14.00 -1.45
C THR A 136 6.92 15.51 -1.60
N PHE A 137 5.76 16.08 -1.24
CA PHE A 137 5.48 17.51 -1.19
C PHE A 137 4.79 17.83 0.13
N ASN A 138 5.46 18.60 0.99
CA ASN A 138 4.90 19.03 2.29
C ASN A 138 4.32 20.45 2.22
N ASN A 139 4.93 21.30 1.41
CA ASN A 139 4.52 22.69 1.20
C ASN A 139 4.54 23.05 -0.29
N GLY A 140 4.25 22.06 -1.16
CA GLY A 140 4.27 22.24 -2.61
C GLY A 140 3.24 23.28 -3.05
N ASN A 141 3.58 24.01 -4.10
CA ASN A 141 2.60 24.82 -4.81
C ASN A 141 2.00 24.01 -5.97
N ASN A 142 0.90 24.48 -6.49
CA ASN A 142 0.19 23.86 -7.61
C ASN A 142 1.11 23.55 -8.80
N LEU A 143 2.00 24.50 -9.17
CA LEU A 143 2.87 24.35 -10.34
C LEU A 143 3.91 23.23 -10.16
N GLU A 144 4.47 23.09 -8.96
CA GLU A 144 5.44 22.02 -8.66
C GLU A 144 4.81 20.65 -8.75
N ILE A 145 3.65 20.46 -8.11
CA ILE A 145 2.94 19.19 -8.13
C ILE A 145 2.48 18.87 -9.57
N LYS A 146 1.94 19.84 -10.28
CA LYS A 146 1.53 19.72 -11.69
C LYS A 146 2.69 19.29 -12.59
N SER A 147 3.85 19.92 -12.44
CA SER A 147 5.05 19.58 -13.21
C SER A 147 5.51 18.15 -12.91
N ALA A 148 5.53 17.76 -11.65
CA ALA A 148 5.91 16.41 -11.24
C ALA A 148 4.93 15.34 -11.76
N VAL A 149 3.63 15.61 -11.71
CA VAL A 149 2.61 14.72 -12.31
C VAL A 149 2.87 14.52 -13.79
N GLY A 150 3.15 15.60 -14.54
CA GLY A 150 3.47 15.52 -15.96
C GLY A 150 4.66 14.61 -16.24
N GLN A 151 5.77 14.82 -15.54
CA GLN A 151 7.00 14.04 -15.70
C GLN A 151 6.80 12.55 -15.36
N ILE A 152 6.10 12.25 -14.26
CA ILE A 152 5.85 10.87 -13.84
C ILE A 152 4.90 10.18 -14.85
N HIS A 153 3.88 10.88 -15.31
CA HIS A 153 2.93 10.34 -16.29
C HIS A 153 3.64 10.00 -17.62
N GLU A 154 4.44 10.92 -18.16
CA GLU A 154 5.22 10.70 -19.37
C GLU A 154 6.17 9.50 -19.25
N ALA A 155 6.85 9.37 -18.11
CA ALA A 155 7.75 8.24 -17.86
C ALA A 155 7.03 6.88 -17.82
N LYS A 156 5.72 6.85 -17.52
CA LYS A 156 4.89 5.66 -17.42
C LYS A 156 4.06 5.34 -18.66
N GLU A 157 3.94 6.27 -19.58
CA GLU A 157 3.01 6.15 -20.72
C GLU A 157 3.27 4.90 -21.58
N SER A 158 4.51 4.40 -21.58
CA SER A 158 4.88 3.17 -22.28
C SER A 158 4.57 1.87 -21.50
N ILE A 159 4.11 1.95 -20.24
CA ILE A 159 3.91 0.81 -19.34
C ILE A 159 2.51 0.91 -18.73
N ALA A 160 1.50 0.47 -19.45
CA ALA A 160 0.12 0.50 -18.96
C ALA A 160 -0.47 -0.92 -18.90
N PRO A 161 -0.23 -1.68 -17.81
CA PRO A 161 -0.81 -3.02 -17.64
C PRO A 161 -2.29 -2.92 -17.27
N GLY A 162 -3.09 -3.82 -17.81
CA GLY A 162 -4.43 -4.08 -17.32
C GLY A 162 -4.37 -4.91 -16.02
N ILE A 163 -5.20 -4.56 -15.04
CA ILE A 163 -5.30 -5.28 -13.77
C ILE A 163 -6.75 -5.69 -13.55
N ALA A 164 -6.99 -6.98 -13.33
CA ALA A 164 -8.27 -7.51 -12.86
C ALA A 164 -8.10 -8.06 -11.44
N VAL A 165 -9.04 -7.74 -10.56
CA VAL A 165 -9.01 -8.17 -9.16
C VAL A 165 -10.31 -8.91 -8.84
N ASN A 166 -10.19 -10.04 -8.14
CA ASN A 166 -11.30 -10.73 -7.52
C ASN A 166 -11.05 -10.87 -6.02
N SER A 167 -12.10 -10.84 -5.23
CA SER A 167 -12.01 -11.01 -3.78
C SER A 167 -13.09 -11.95 -3.26
N VAL A 168 -12.76 -12.68 -2.20
CA VAL A 168 -13.72 -13.53 -1.47
C VAL A 168 -13.87 -12.98 -0.06
N MET A 169 -15.10 -12.76 0.35
CA MET A 169 -15.41 -12.38 1.73
C MET A 169 -15.69 -13.62 2.56
N LYS A 170 -14.88 -13.84 3.60
CA LYS A 170 -15.07 -14.91 4.57
C LYS A 170 -15.18 -14.32 5.97
N ASP A 171 -16.26 -14.64 6.68
CA ASP A 171 -16.53 -14.16 8.05
C ASP A 171 -16.46 -12.61 8.18
N GLY A 172 -16.94 -11.88 7.16
CA GLY A 172 -16.91 -10.42 7.13
C GLY A 172 -15.53 -9.79 6.90
N LYS A 173 -14.55 -10.59 6.45
CA LYS A 173 -13.19 -10.16 6.07
C LYS A 173 -12.92 -10.49 4.62
N VAL A 174 -12.22 -9.58 3.94
CA VAL A 174 -11.73 -9.76 2.55
C VAL A 174 -10.32 -10.30 2.59
#